data_5cc5952f8f6b93e9b46d9d110c258188
#
_entry.id   5cc5952f8f6b93e9b46d9d110c258188
#
_cell.length_a   1.000
_cell.length_b   1.000
_cell.length_c   1.000
_cell.angle_alpha   90.00
_cell.angle_beta   90.00
_cell.angle_gamma   90.00
#
_symmetry.space_group_name_H-M   'P 1'
#
loop_
_entity.id
_entity.type
_entity.pdbx_description
1 polymer ?
#
loop_
_entity_poly.entity_id
_entity_poly.type
_entity_poly.pdbx_seq_one_letter_code
_entity_poly.pdbx_strand_id
1 'polypeptide(L)'
;QIVSGTFSLTSISLVVISALGFLVIGAYVGNKFLSKLVAKVDETKIAKKFPEFVFIFAMMIAFLYAMIAELIHLSAIVGSFIAGVSLGSVVLKHSKDYKEGAEYLHIIFASVFFVSLGILADFHALTSNVIWFLIALTVVAVLTKVIGCYIPAKLQGMSQQDSFIVGFG
;
A
#
# COMPACT_ATOMS: atom_id res chain seq x y z
N GLN A 1 -16.16 -14.05 -2.41
CA GLN A 1 -17.58 -13.88 -2.79
C GLN A 1 -17.81 -14.15 -4.31
N ILE A 2 -16.91 -13.75 -5.17
CA ILE A 2 -16.99 -14.08 -6.61
C ILE A 2 -16.80 -15.59 -6.85
N VAL A 3 -15.91 -16.21 -6.10
CA VAL A 3 -15.61 -17.66 -6.20
C VAL A 3 -16.73 -18.53 -5.62
N SER A 4 -17.54 -18.02 -4.69
CA SER A 4 -18.67 -18.74 -4.09
C SER A 4 -19.99 -18.65 -4.90
N GLY A 5 -19.98 -18.01 -6.08
CA GLY A 5 -21.12 -18.01 -7.03
C GLY A 5 -22.35 -17.20 -6.60
N THR A 6 -22.32 -16.51 -5.48
CA THR A 6 -23.42 -15.64 -5.03
C THR A 6 -23.18 -14.20 -5.49
N PHE A 7 -23.51 -13.91 -6.73
CA PHE A 7 -23.50 -12.55 -7.25
C PHE A 7 -24.71 -11.77 -6.70
N SER A 8 -24.48 -10.95 -5.68
CA SER A 8 -25.42 -9.90 -5.28
C SER A 8 -24.82 -8.54 -5.62
N LEU A 9 -25.42 -7.85 -6.57
CA LEU A 9 -25.05 -6.47 -6.94
C LEU A 9 -25.04 -5.54 -5.72
N THR A 10 -25.95 -5.77 -4.78
CA THR A 10 -26.02 -5.03 -3.50
C THR A 10 -24.79 -5.24 -2.63
N SER A 11 -24.27 -6.46 -2.52
CA SER A 11 -23.06 -6.75 -1.75
C SER A 11 -21.81 -6.12 -2.38
N ILE A 12 -21.72 -6.14 -3.71
CA ILE A 12 -20.58 -5.52 -4.43
C ILE A 12 -20.62 -3.99 -4.26
N SER A 13 -21.79 -3.37 -4.45
CA SER A 13 -21.92 -1.92 -4.29
C SER A 13 -21.60 -1.47 -2.85
N LEU A 14 -22.00 -2.25 -1.85
CA LEU A 14 -21.72 -1.95 -0.46
C LEU A 14 -20.22 -2.00 -0.14
N VAL A 15 -19.50 -2.99 -0.67
CA VAL A 15 -18.04 -3.09 -0.53
C VAL A 15 -17.34 -1.91 -1.23
N VAL A 16 -17.78 -1.55 -2.43
CA VAL A 16 -17.21 -0.39 -3.16
C VAL A 16 -17.45 0.91 -2.41
N ILE A 17 -18.67 1.14 -1.90
CA ILE A 17 -19.00 2.35 -1.14
C ILE A 17 -18.21 2.40 0.17
N SER A 18 -18.08 1.28 0.89
CA SER A 18 -17.30 1.22 2.12
C SER A 18 -15.81 1.47 1.86
N ALA A 19 -15.27 0.95 0.75
CA ALA A 19 -13.89 1.18 0.35
C ALA A 19 -13.65 2.66 0.01
N LEU A 20 -14.49 3.28 -0.81
CA LEU A 20 -14.40 4.69 -1.14
C LEU A 20 -14.60 5.58 0.09
N GLY A 21 -15.58 5.26 0.93
CA GLY A 21 -15.82 5.96 2.18
C GLY A 21 -14.60 5.89 3.11
N PHE A 22 -14.02 4.72 3.28
CA PHE A 22 -12.82 4.53 4.11
C PHE A 22 -11.60 5.27 3.52
N LEU A 23 -11.41 5.28 2.20
CA LEU A 23 -10.35 6.03 1.55
C LEU A 23 -10.48 7.54 1.82
N VAL A 24 -11.66 8.11 1.61
CA VAL A 24 -11.88 9.56 1.78
C VAL A 24 -11.83 9.96 3.25
N ILE A 25 -12.59 9.27 4.10
CA ILE A 25 -12.66 9.58 5.55
C ILE A 25 -11.33 9.27 6.21
N GLY A 26 -10.73 8.12 5.92
CA GLY A 26 -9.45 7.70 6.47
C GLY A 26 -8.32 8.66 6.10
N ALA A 27 -8.23 9.07 4.84
CA ALA A 27 -7.24 10.05 4.40
C ALA A 27 -7.49 11.44 5.03
N TYR A 28 -8.73 11.89 5.14
CA TYR A 28 -9.08 13.16 5.78
C TYR A 28 -8.72 13.15 7.27
N VAL A 29 -9.14 12.14 8.00
CA VAL A 29 -8.82 11.98 9.44
C VAL A 29 -7.32 11.81 9.63
N GLY A 30 -6.68 11.01 8.80
CA GLY A 30 -5.24 10.79 8.82
C GLY A 30 -4.45 12.09 8.64
N ASN A 31 -4.76 12.83 7.60
CA ASN A 31 -4.03 14.07 7.29
C ASN A 31 -4.33 15.18 8.31
N LYS A 32 -5.57 15.33 8.76
CA LYS A 32 -5.97 16.44 9.66
C LYS A 32 -5.65 16.17 11.13
N PHE A 33 -5.82 14.93 11.58
CA PHE A 33 -5.72 14.58 12.99
C PHE A 33 -4.43 13.83 13.32
N LEU A 34 -4.14 12.74 12.60
CA LEU A 34 -2.98 11.90 12.92
C LEU A 34 -1.65 12.54 12.56
N SER A 35 -1.59 13.29 11.46
CA SER A 35 -0.37 14.05 11.12
C SER A 35 0.00 15.05 12.20
N LYS A 36 -1.01 15.76 12.77
CA LYS A 36 -0.79 16.67 13.90
C LYS A 36 -0.38 15.93 15.17
N LEU A 37 -0.97 14.74 15.41
CA LEU A 37 -0.63 13.94 16.57
C LEU A 37 0.81 13.45 16.50
N VAL A 38 1.27 12.95 15.35
CA VAL A 38 2.65 12.51 15.15
C VAL A 38 3.62 13.69 15.26
N ALA A 39 3.29 14.85 14.67
CA ALA A 39 4.11 16.06 14.81
C ALA A 39 4.22 16.51 16.28
N LYS A 40 3.13 16.40 17.05
CA LYS A 40 3.14 16.72 18.49
C LYS A 40 3.96 15.72 19.30
N VAL A 41 3.94 14.45 18.92
CA VAL A 41 4.77 13.40 19.54
C VAL A 41 6.25 13.68 19.26
N ASP A 42 6.63 14.11 18.06
CA ASP A 42 8.00 14.49 17.68
C ASP A 42 8.57 15.63 18.54
N GLU A 43 7.71 16.52 19.04
CA GLU A 43 8.12 17.62 19.93
C GLU A 43 8.27 17.21 21.40
N THR A 44 7.91 15.98 21.77
CA THR A 44 8.03 15.50 23.15
C THR A 44 9.48 15.31 23.59
N LYS A 45 9.71 15.36 24.89
CA LYS A 45 11.05 15.09 25.48
C LYS A 45 11.53 13.67 25.18
N ILE A 46 10.61 12.72 25.04
CA ILE A 46 10.90 11.32 24.72
C ILE A 46 11.43 11.21 23.29
N ALA A 47 10.75 11.81 22.32
CA ALA A 47 11.15 11.79 20.92
C ALA A 47 12.50 12.51 20.69
N LYS A 48 12.78 13.59 21.43
CA LYS A 48 14.08 14.26 21.39
C LYS A 48 15.23 13.40 21.90
N LYS A 49 14.96 12.51 22.86
CA LYS A 49 15.96 11.59 23.42
C LYS A 49 16.07 10.29 22.62
N PHE A 50 14.94 9.83 22.04
CA PHE A 50 14.82 8.59 21.29
C PHE A 50 14.02 8.87 20.00
N PRO A 51 14.69 9.27 18.90
CA PRO A 51 14.03 9.61 17.64
C PRO A 51 13.18 8.46 17.07
N GLU A 52 13.59 7.21 17.31
CA GLU A 52 12.92 5.98 16.87
C GLU A 52 11.51 5.85 17.44
N PHE A 53 11.24 6.52 18.57
CA PHE A 53 9.92 6.49 19.21
C PHE A 53 8.82 7.02 18.30
N VAL A 54 9.10 8.04 17.49
CA VAL A 54 8.15 8.61 16.53
C VAL A 54 7.83 7.60 15.43
N PHE A 55 8.85 6.88 14.97
CA PHE A 55 8.68 5.82 13.97
C PHE A 55 7.81 4.67 14.51
N ILE A 56 8.07 4.19 15.72
CA ILE A 56 7.26 3.15 16.39
C ILE A 56 5.82 3.62 16.55
N PHE A 57 5.61 4.88 16.94
CA PHE A 57 4.27 5.46 17.08
C PHE A 57 3.53 5.54 15.73
N ALA A 58 4.22 5.90 14.65
CA ALA A 58 3.65 5.92 13.31
C ALA A 58 3.29 4.49 12.82
N MET A 59 4.13 3.49 13.12
CA MET A 59 3.84 2.08 12.85
C MET A 59 2.58 1.62 13.60
N MET A 60 2.45 2.00 14.87
CA MET A 60 1.24 1.70 15.65
C MET A 60 -0.03 2.26 14.99
N ILE A 61 0.04 3.48 14.45
CA ILE A 61 -1.06 4.09 13.69
C ILE A 61 -1.35 3.29 12.41
N ALA A 62 -0.31 2.86 11.69
CA ALA A 62 -0.49 2.06 10.46
C ALA A 62 -1.18 0.71 10.76
N PHE A 63 -0.80 0.03 11.84
CA PHE A 63 -1.46 -1.20 12.29
C PHE A 63 -2.90 -0.95 12.75
N LEU A 64 -3.17 0.15 13.42
CA LEU A 64 -4.54 0.52 13.82
C LEU A 64 -5.43 0.73 12.59
N TYR A 65 -4.95 1.40 11.56
CA TYR A 65 -5.67 1.57 10.30
C TYR A 65 -5.88 0.25 9.57
N ALA A 66 -4.87 -0.62 9.57
CA ALA A 66 -4.98 -1.97 9.02
C ALA A 66 -6.08 -2.77 9.72
N MET A 67 -6.12 -2.73 11.04
CA MET A 67 -7.16 -3.38 11.85
C MET A 67 -8.55 -2.82 11.57
N ILE A 68 -8.71 -1.50 11.49
CA ILE A 68 -10.00 -0.87 11.16
C ILE A 68 -10.46 -1.27 9.76
N ALA A 69 -9.55 -1.29 8.78
CA ALA A 69 -9.86 -1.74 7.42
C ALA A 69 -10.38 -3.18 7.40
N GLU A 70 -9.75 -4.06 8.16
CA GLU A 70 -10.14 -5.48 8.28
C GLU A 70 -11.53 -5.65 8.92
N LEU A 71 -11.85 -4.85 9.95
CA LEU A 71 -13.16 -4.85 10.60
C LEU A 71 -14.31 -4.46 9.65
N ILE A 72 -14.03 -3.65 8.64
CA ILE A 72 -15.00 -3.28 7.59
C ILE A 72 -14.87 -4.12 6.31
N HIS A 73 -14.23 -5.29 6.43
CA HIS A 73 -14.02 -6.24 5.33
C HIS A 73 -13.18 -5.70 4.16
N LEU A 74 -12.33 -4.73 4.40
CA LEU A 74 -11.29 -4.27 3.48
C LEU A 74 -9.96 -4.94 3.82
N SER A 75 -9.05 -4.94 2.84
CA SER A 75 -7.69 -5.45 3.07
C SER A 75 -6.92 -4.57 4.06
N ALA A 76 -6.23 -5.20 5.03
CA ALA A 76 -5.31 -4.53 5.95
C ALA A 76 -4.25 -3.68 5.22
N ILE A 77 -3.85 -4.11 4.00
CA ILE A 77 -2.91 -3.38 3.14
C ILE A 77 -3.46 -1.99 2.77
N VAL A 78 -4.75 -1.90 2.44
CA VAL A 78 -5.40 -0.62 2.12
C VAL A 78 -5.39 0.31 3.33
N GLY A 79 -5.66 -0.23 4.52
CA GLY A 79 -5.62 0.54 5.77
C GLY A 79 -4.25 1.12 6.05
N SER A 80 -3.21 0.29 6.06
CA SER A 80 -1.83 0.71 6.30
C SER A 80 -1.32 1.69 5.23
N PHE A 81 -1.72 1.50 3.96
CA PHE A 81 -1.41 2.42 2.87
C PHE A 81 -1.98 3.82 3.11
N ILE A 82 -3.26 3.92 3.50
CA ILE A 82 -3.90 5.21 3.80
C ILE A 82 -3.21 5.90 4.97
N ALA A 83 -2.84 5.16 6.02
CA ALA A 83 -2.07 5.69 7.13
C ALA A 83 -0.72 6.25 6.64
N GLY A 84 0.01 5.50 5.82
CA GLY A 84 1.30 5.92 5.26
C GLY A 84 1.19 7.20 4.42
N VAL A 85 0.22 7.26 3.52
CA VAL A 85 -0.06 8.47 2.71
C VAL A 85 -0.41 9.67 3.59
N SER A 86 -1.23 9.46 4.62
CA SER A 86 -1.63 10.51 5.56
C SER A 86 -0.46 11.06 6.36
N LEU A 87 0.49 10.20 6.72
CA LEU A 87 1.69 10.59 7.47
C LEU A 87 2.83 11.11 6.58
N GLY A 88 2.79 10.84 5.28
CA GLY A 88 3.82 11.25 4.33
C GLY A 88 4.03 12.77 4.22
N SER A 89 3.01 13.56 4.56
CA SER A 89 3.07 15.03 4.57
C SER A 89 3.59 15.63 5.88
N VAL A 90 3.83 14.81 6.91
CA VAL A 90 4.28 15.29 8.22
C VAL A 90 5.73 15.74 8.15
N VAL A 91 5.97 17.01 8.50
CA VAL A 91 7.33 17.53 8.64
C VAL A 91 7.79 17.29 10.08
N LEU A 92 8.73 16.38 10.25
CA LEU A 92 9.34 16.06 11.55
C LEU A 92 10.57 16.94 11.76
N LYS A 93 10.71 17.48 12.96
CA LYS A 93 11.82 18.37 13.34
C LYS A 93 13.00 17.60 13.93
N HIS A 94 12.73 16.54 14.67
CA HIS A 94 13.71 15.80 15.46
C HIS A 94 13.96 14.39 14.93
N SER A 95 12.97 13.78 14.28
CA SER A 95 13.02 12.41 13.79
C SER A 95 13.23 12.35 12.28
N LYS A 96 14.41 12.82 11.83
CA LYS A 96 14.76 12.87 10.39
C LYS A 96 14.80 11.48 9.75
N ASP A 97 15.13 10.46 10.53
CA ASP A 97 15.40 9.08 10.07
C ASP A 97 14.13 8.21 9.98
N TYR A 98 12.95 8.80 10.15
CA TYR A 98 11.67 8.12 10.04
C TYR A 98 11.48 7.40 8.69
N LYS A 99 11.87 8.05 7.58
CA LYS A 99 11.78 7.46 6.24
C LYS A 99 12.77 6.31 6.07
N GLU A 100 13.98 6.48 6.56
CA GLU A 100 15.03 5.48 6.53
C GLU A 100 14.63 4.22 7.30
N GLY A 101 14.04 4.38 8.50
CA GLY A 101 13.47 3.25 9.24
C GLY A 101 12.39 2.50 8.48
N ALA A 102 11.50 3.22 7.76
CA ALA A 102 10.48 2.61 6.91
C ALA A 102 11.09 1.83 5.73
N GLU A 103 12.15 2.35 5.12
CA GLU A 103 12.88 1.67 4.02
C GLU A 103 13.55 0.38 4.52
N TYR A 104 14.21 0.39 5.67
CA TYR A 104 14.80 -0.82 6.26
C TYR A 104 13.74 -1.89 6.54
N LEU A 105 12.62 -1.51 7.14
CA LEU A 105 11.53 -2.47 7.37
C LEU A 105 10.93 -3.00 6.06
N HIS A 106 10.77 -2.13 5.05
CA HIS A 106 10.30 -2.55 3.74
C HIS A 106 11.20 -3.64 3.14
N ILE A 107 12.52 -3.45 3.17
CA ILE A 107 13.48 -4.43 2.64
C ILE A 107 13.39 -5.75 3.39
N ILE A 108 13.35 -5.71 4.73
CA ILE A 108 13.28 -6.92 5.57
C ILE A 108 11.97 -7.68 5.30
N PHE A 109 10.82 -6.99 5.41
CA PHE A 109 9.53 -7.65 5.24
C PHE A 109 9.26 -8.09 3.81
N ALA A 110 9.71 -7.33 2.79
CA ALA A 110 9.63 -7.76 1.41
C ALA A 110 10.45 -9.03 1.17
N SER A 111 11.66 -9.10 1.72
CA SER A 111 12.50 -10.30 1.61
C SER A 111 11.84 -11.53 2.24
N VAL A 112 11.31 -11.41 3.46
CA VAL A 112 10.59 -12.49 4.15
C VAL A 112 9.35 -12.91 3.36
N PHE A 113 8.60 -11.94 2.83
CA PHE A 113 7.40 -12.19 2.04
C PHE A 113 7.71 -12.99 0.77
N PHE A 114 8.72 -12.57 -0.02
CA PHE A 114 9.07 -13.28 -1.24
C PHE A 114 9.65 -14.67 -0.97
N VAL A 115 10.45 -14.83 0.09
CA VAL A 115 10.92 -16.16 0.50
C VAL A 115 9.76 -17.05 0.90
N SER A 116 8.79 -16.54 1.65
CA SER A 116 7.60 -17.30 2.05
C SER A 116 6.76 -17.72 0.85
N LEU A 117 6.58 -16.84 -0.13
CA LEU A 117 5.90 -17.18 -1.38
C LEU A 117 6.67 -18.27 -2.17
N GLY A 118 8.01 -18.17 -2.21
CA GLY A 118 8.84 -19.19 -2.86
C GLY A 118 8.73 -20.57 -2.23
N ILE A 119 8.64 -20.64 -0.90
CA ILE A 119 8.47 -21.91 -0.18
C ILE A 119 7.07 -22.50 -0.40
N LEU A 120 6.05 -21.66 -0.52
CA LEU A 120 4.66 -22.09 -0.77
C LEU A 120 4.41 -22.47 -2.22
N ALA A 121 5.30 -22.12 -3.15
CA ALA A 121 5.15 -22.43 -4.56
C ALA A 121 5.32 -23.93 -4.82
N ASP A 122 4.27 -24.59 -5.30
CA ASP A 122 4.33 -25.99 -5.75
C ASP A 122 4.75 -26.08 -7.22
N PHE A 123 6.01 -26.34 -7.44
CA PHE A 123 6.57 -26.48 -8.79
C PHE A 123 6.12 -27.76 -9.50
N HIS A 124 5.60 -28.77 -8.79
CA HIS A 124 5.06 -29.98 -9.40
C HIS A 124 3.72 -29.75 -10.13
N ALA A 125 3.01 -28.68 -9.75
CA ALA A 125 1.79 -28.27 -10.43
C ALA A 125 2.04 -27.61 -11.79
N LEU A 126 3.28 -27.31 -12.16
CA LEU A 126 3.65 -26.64 -13.41
C LEU A 126 3.60 -27.60 -14.60
N THR A 127 2.40 -27.90 -15.07
CA THR A 127 2.20 -28.59 -16.35
C THR A 127 2.44 -27.63 -17.53
N SER A 128 2.69 -28.16 -18.73
CA SER A 128 2.91 -27.35 -19.94
C SER A 128 1.77 -26.33 -20.18
N ASN A 129 0.53 -26.72 -19.97
CA ASN A 129 -0.63 -25.83 -20.12
C ASN A 129 -0.64 -24.70 -19.09
N VAL A 130 -0.26 -24.99 -17.84
CA VAL A 130 -0.15 -23.98 -16.77
C VAL A 130 0.97 -22.99 -17.08
N ILE A 131 2.08 -23.45 -17.60
CA ILE A 131 3.21 -22.58 -17.99
C ILE A 131 2.78 -21.60 -19.10
N TRP A 132 2.12 -22.07 -20.15
CA TRP A 132 1.60 -21.20 -21.21
C TRP A 132 0.58 -20.18 -20.71
N PHE A 133 -0.30 -20.61 -19.82
CA PHE A 133 -1.25 -19.73 -19.16
C PHE A 133 -0.54 -18.64 -18.34
N LEU A 134 0.47 -19.01 -17.54
CA LEU A 134 1.26 -18.07 -16.74
C LEU A 134 2.01 -17.06 -17.60
N ILE A 135 2.61 -17.50 -18.72
CA ILE A 135 3.27 -16.59 -19.67
C ILE A 135 2.26 -15.60 -20.25
N ALA A 136 1.13 -16.09 -20.73
CA ALA A 136 0.07 -15.23 -21.28
C ALA A 136 -0.43 -14.23 -20.25
N LEU A 137 -0.70 -14.68 -19.02
CA LEU A 137 -1.13 -13.84 -17.90
C LEU A 137 -0.10 -12.76 -17.57
N THR A 138 1.19 -13.13 -17.51
CA THR A 138 2.29 -12.20 -17.24
C THR A 138 2.39 -11.14 -18.34
N VAL A 139 2.31 -11.54 -19.60
CA VAL A 139 2.34 -10.59 -20.73
C VAL A 139 1.17 -9.63 -20.66
N VAL A 140 -0.04 -10.12 -20.42
CA VAL A 140 -1.24 -9.27 -20.27
C VAL A 140 -1.09 -8.33 -19.07
N ALA A 141 -0.60 -8.81 -17.94
CA ALA A 141 -0.40 -8.00 -16.73
C ALA A 141 0.62 -6.87 -16.97
N VAL A 142 1.73 -7.17 -17.64
CA VAL A 142 2.74 -6.16 -17.99
C VAL A 142 2.17 -5.14 -18.97
N LEU A 143 1.52 -5.59 -20.03
CA LEU A 143 0.94 -4.69 -21.03
C LEU A 143 -0.12 -3.77 -20.43
N THR A 144 -1.03 -4.30 -19.62
CA THR A 144 -2.08 -3.49 -18.98
C THR A 144 -1.50 -2.48 -18.00
N LYS A 145 -0.45 -2.85 -17.24
CA LYS A 145 0.26 -1.93 -16.35
C LYS A 145 0.93 -0.81 -17.14
N VAL A 146 1.73 -1.18 -18.15
CA VAL A 146 2.46 -0.21 -18.97
C VAL A 146 1.49 0.75 -19.66
N ILE A 147 0.46 0.24 -20.32
CA ILE A 147 -0.54 1.07 -21.03
C ILE A 147 -1.28 1.96 -20.02
N GLY A 148 -1.73 1.38 -18.90
CA GLY A 148 -2.50 2.08 -17.86
C GLY A 148 -1.73 3.21 -17.17
N CYS A 149 -0.40 3.14 -17.07
CA CYS A 149 0.43 4.19 -16.50
C CYS A 149 0.97 5.15 -17.56
N TYR A 150 1.36 4.63 -18.73
CA TYR A 150 1.92 5.43 -19.83
C TYR A 150 0.93 6.45 -20.36
N ILE A 151 -0.32 6.03 -20.63
CA ILE A 151 -1.33 6.91 -21.23
C ILE A 151 -1.64 8.12 -20.34
N PRO A 152 -1.97 7.96 -19.03
CA PRO A 152 -2.19 9.09 -18.16
C PRO A 152 -0.97 10.00 -18.00
N ALA A 153 0.24 9.43 -17.90
CA ALA A 153 1.48 10.20 -17.80
C ALA A 153 1.69 11.06 -19.04
N LYS A 154 1.47 10.49 -20.22
CA LYS A 154 1.55 11.20 -21.49
C LYS A 154 0.52 12.32 -21.62
N LEU A 155 -0.72 12.06 -21.18
CA LEU A 155 -1.80 13.07 -21.20
C LEU A 155 -1.53 14.23 -20.25
N GLN A 156 -0.75 14.01 -19.18
CA GLN A 156 -0.31 15.07 -18.26
C GLN A 156 0.90 15.87 -18.77
N GLY A 157 1.35 15.63 -20.01
CA GLY A 157 2.41 16.39 -20.65
C GLY A 157 3.84 15.90 -20.35
N MET A 158 4.00 14.72 -19.75
CA MET A 158 5.33 14.14 -19.55
C MET A 158 6.00 13.78 -20.87
N SER A 159 7.32 13.77 -20.90
CA SER A 159 8.08 13.33 -22.06
C SER A 159 7.80 11.86 -22.40
N GLN A 160 8.07 11.42 -23.63
CA GLN A 160 7.87 10.01 -24.00
C GLN A 160 8.72 9.07 -23.15
N GLN A 161 9.95 9.46 -22.87
CA GLN A 161 10.87 8.65 -22.07
C GLN A 161 10.40 8.55 -20.62
N ASP A 162 10.02 9.66 -20.00
CA ASP A 162 9.52 9.66 -18.61
C ASP A 162 8.21 8.89 -18.48
N SER A 163 7.28 9.04 -19.45
CA SER A 163 6.02 8.28 -19.47
C SER A 163 6.25 6.77 -19.57
N PHE A 164 7.29 6.35 -20.32
CA PHE A 164 7.66 4.95 -20.46
C PHE A 164 8.29 4.42 -19.16
N ILE A 165 9.15 5.19 -18.52
CA ILE A 165 9.75 4.85 -17.22
C ILE A 165 8.65 4.68 -16.16
N VAL A 166 7.69 5.59 -16.10
CA VAL A 166 6.53 5.49 -15.18
C VAL A 166 5.66 4.26 -15.48
N GLY A 167 5.54 3.88 -16.76
CA GLY A 167 4.82 2.68 -17.15
C GLY A 167 5.50 1.38 -16.73
N PHE A 168 6.83 1.35 -16.74
CA PHE A 168 7.62 0.17 -16.42
C PHE A 168 7.98 0.05 -14.94
N GLY A 169 8.16 1.15 -14.21
CA GLY A 169 8.49 1.19 -12.78
C GLY A 169 7.29 1.04 -11.91
#